data_0179362b3ef6a43e8b5b765d54ade455
#
_entry.id   0179362b3ef6a43e8b5b765d54ade455
#
_cell.length_a   1.000
_cell.length_b   1.000
_cell.length_c   1.000
_cell.angle_alpha   90.00
_cell.angle_beta   90.00
_cell.angle_gamma   90.00
#
_symmetry.space_group_name_H-M   'P 1'
#
loop_
_entity.id
_entity.type
_entity.pdbx_description
1 polymer ?
#
loop_
_entity_poly.entity_id
_entity_poly.type
_entity_poly.pdbx_seq_one_letter_code
_entity_poly.pdbx_strand_id
1 'polypeptide(L)'
;VPGDKVEVKIAAKGGGSENKSKFTILNPSDSLADWVLRTVPTMGAGWCPPGMLGIGVGGTSEKAMLLAKEALMEHIDIHELQARGPSSRKEEMRLEIFDKVNALGIGAQGLGGLTTVLDVKINDFPTHAA
;
A
#
# COMPACT_ATOMS: atom_id res chain seq x y z
N VAL A 1 10.41 18.09 12.68
CA VAL A 1 11.62 17.42 13.18
C VAL A 1 12.57 18.52 13.67
N PRO A 2 13.08 18.43 14.90
CA PRO A 2 14.08 19.39 15.39
C PRO A 2 15.39 19.28 14.59
N GLY A 3 15.99 20.42 14.27
CA GLY A 3 17.26 20.45 13.55
C GLY A 3 17.36 21.61 12.58
N ASP A 4 18.47 21.65 11.86
CA ASP A 4 18.82 22.66 10.87
C ASP A 4 18.69 22.13 9.42
N LYS A 5 18.12 20.94 9.23
CA LYS A 5 17.93 20.29 7.93
C LYS A 5 16.47 20.31 7.50
N VAL A 6 16.26 20.50 6.22
CA VAL A 6 14.95 20.30 5.56
C VAL A 6 15.02 19.02 4.73
N GLU A 7 14.16 18.05 5.06
CA GLU A 7 13.99 16.85 4.25
C GLU A 7 12.79 17.05 3.33
N VAL A 8 12.98 16.85 2.04
CA VAL A 8 11.93 17.01 1.02
C VAL A 8 11.81 15.71 0.23
N LYS A 9 10.59 15.16 0.18
CA LYS A 9 10.24 14.04 -0.69
C LYS A 9 9.27 14.55 -1.75
N ILE A 10 9.58 14.31 -3.01
CA ILE A 10 8.79 14.78 -4.14
C ILE A 10 8.35 13.57 -4.97
N ALA A 11 7.07 13.50 -5.28
CA ALA A 11 6.51 12.50 -6.19
C ALA A 11 5.55 13.15 -7.19
N ALA A 12 5.68 12.80 -8.46
CA ALA A 12 4.66 13.10 -9.46
C ALA A 12 3.51 12.09 -9.32
N LYS A 13 2.33 12.56 -8.94
CA LYS A 13 1.16 11.71 -8.69
C LYS A 13 -0.05 12.21 -9.44
N GLY A 14 -0.66 11.34 -10.23
CA GLY A 14 -1.89 11.66 -10.96
C GLY A 14 -3.10 11.88 -10.04
N GLY A 15 -3.94 12.85 -10.35
CA GLY A 15 -5.17 13.13 -9.60
C GLY A 15 -6.14 11.95 -9.53
N GLY A 16 -6.18 11.12 -10.58
CA GLY A 16 -6.99 9.90 -10.59
C GLY A 16 -6.58 8.91 -9.50
N SER A 17 -5.29 8.64 -9.36
CA SER A 17 -4.79 7.74 -8.31
C SER A 17 -4.94 8.33 -6.91
N GLU A 18 -4.80 9.65 -6.75
CA GLU A 18 -5.05 10.33 -5.47
C GLU A 18 -6.49 10.13 -5.00
N ASN A 19 -7.45 10.28 -5.91
CA ASN A 19 -8.88 10.16 -5.61
C ASN A 19 -9.36 8.71 -5.41
N LYS A 20 -8.49 7.72 -5.53
CA LYS A 20 -8.83 6.30 -5.29
C LYS A 20 -8.37 5.78 -3.93
N SER A 21 -7.84 6.65 -3.08
CA SER A 21 -7.53 6.30 -1.70
C SER A 21 -8.78 5.77 -0.98
N LYS A 22 -8.59 4.75 -0.15
CA LYS A 22 -9.65 4.10 0.61
C LYS A 22 -9.26 4.03 2.08
N PHE A 23 -10.24 4.13 2.95
CA PHE A 23 -10.08 4.03 4.38
C PHE A 23 -11.17 3.11 4.97
N THR A 24 -10.83 2.39 6.01
CA THR A 24 -11.78 1.61 6.79
C THR A 24 -11.30 1.44 8.24
N ILE A 25 -12.21 1.09 9.11
CA ILE A 25 -11.90 0.59 10.45
C ILE A 25 -12.13 -0.91 10.43
N LEU A 26 -11.10 -1.67 10.80
CA LEU A 26 -11.13 -3.12 10.90
C LEU A 26 -11.26 -3.52 12.37
N ASN A 27 -11.97 -4.63 12.63
CA ASN A 27 -11.91 -5.27 13.92
C ASN A 27 -10.60 -6.05 14.08
N PRO A 28 -10.16 -6.36 15.32
CA PRO A 28 -8.93 -7.13 15.54
C PRO A 28 -8.89 -8.51 14.87
N SER A 29 -10.08 -9.09 14.62
CA SER A 29 -10.24 -10.37 13.92
C SER A 29 -10.21 -10.27 12.40
N ASP A 30 -10.28 -9.06 11.83
CA ASP A 30 -10.35 -8.87 10.39
C ASP A 30 -8.95 -8.96 9.76
N SER A 31 -8.88 -9.54 8.57
CA SER A 31 -7.65 -9.63 7.79
C SER A 31 -7.43 -8.36 6.96
N LEU A 32 -6.29 -7.70 7.17
CA LEU A 32 -5.86 -6.59 6.34
C LEU A 32 -5.71 -7.01 4.86
N ALA A 33 -5.09 -8.16 4.61
CA ALA A 33 -4.88 -8.65 3.25
C ALA A 33 -6.22 -8.89 2.55
N ASP A 34 -7.19 -9.49 3.22
CA ASP A 34 -8.52 -9.73 2.63
C ASP A 34 -9.27 -8.42 2.35
N TRP A 35 -9.13 -7.43 3.22
CA TRP A 35 -9.70 -6.11 2.96
C TRP A 35 -9.09 -5.45 1.73
N VAL A 36 -7.77 -5.49 1.59
CA VAL A 36 -7.06 -4.95 0.42
C VAL A 36 -7.52 -5.65 -0.86
N LEU A 37 -7.59 -6.98 -0.85
CA LEU A 37 -8.02 -7.77 -2.00
C LEU A 37 -9.46 -7.50 -2.45
N ARG A 38 -10.35 -7.23 -1.51
CA ARG A 38 -11.73 -6.80 -1.82
C ARG A 38 -11.80 -5.37 -2.31
N THR A 39 -10.89 -4.52 -1.84
CA THR A 39 -10.93 -3.07 -2.10
C THR A 39 -10.30 -2.71 -3.43
N VAL A 40 -9.15 -3.30 -3.79
CA VAL A 40 -8.41 -2.97 -5.01
C VAL A 40 -9.28 -3.06 -6.28
N PRO A 41 -10.09 -4.11 -6.50
CA PRO A 41 -10.98 -4.16 -7.67
C PRO A 41 -11.98 -3.00 -7.72
N THR A 42 -12.43 -2.50 -6.57
CA THR A 42 -13.40 -1.39 -6.50
C THR A 42 -12.83 -0.04 -6.89
N MET A 43 -11.51 0.07 -6.98
CA MET A 43 -10.85 1.31 -7.42
C MET A 43 -10.98 1.52 -8.94
N GLY A 44 -11.32 0.47 -9.67
CA GLY A 44 -11.44 0.51 -11.13
C GLY A 44 -10.11 0.82 -11.83
N ALA A 45 -10.15 1.27 -13.07
CA ALA A 45 -8.97 1.68 -13.82
C ALA A 45 -8.45 3.08 -13.46
N GLY A 46 -9.21 3.86 -12.68
CA GLY A 46 -8.92 5.28 -12.42
C GLY A 46 -7.66 5.54 -11.60
N TRP A 47 -7.09 4.55 -10.93
CA TRP A 47 -5.79 4.68 -10.26
C TRP A 47 -4.60 4.36 -11.18
N CYS A 48 -4.88 4.03 -12.46
CA CYS A 48 -3.91 3.82 -13.51
C CYS A 48 -2.91 2.67 -13.21
N PRO A 49 -3.38 1.44 -12.93
CA PRO A 49 -2.45 0.33 -12.72
C PRO A 49 -1.60 0.04 -13.97
N PRO A 50 -0.38 -0.52 -13.83
CA PRO A 50 0.23 -0.96 -12.58
C PRO A 50 0.74 0.21 -11.74
N GLY A 51 0.47 0.16 -10.44
CA GLY A 51 0.84 1.22 -9.52
C GLY A 51 1.42 0.69 -8.22
N MET A 52 1.67 1.59 -7.28
CA MET A 52 2.11 1.24 -5.94
C MET A 52 0.93 1.27 -4.96
N LEU A 53 0.90 0.32 -4.04
CA LEU A 53 0.01 0.37 -2.89
C LEU A 53 0.78 0.83 -1.66
N GLY A 54 0.40 1.99 -1.11
CA GLY A 54 0.83 2.45 0.20
C GLY A 54 -0.28 2.19 1.21
N ILE A 55 0.02 1.44 2.25
CA ILE A 55 -0.92 1.02 3.29
C ILE A 55 -0.45 1.59 4.61
N GLY A 56 -1.33 2.31 5.31
CA GLY A 56 -1.11 2.78 6.66
C GLY A 56 -2.01 2.02 7.64
N VAL A 57 -1.47 1.54 8.73
CA VAL A 57 -2.18 0.73 9.72
C VAL A 57 -2.01 1.32 11.11
N GLY A 58 -3.10 1.46 11.83
CA GLY A 58 -3.08 1.89 13.23
C GLY A 58 -3.01 3.41 13.44
N GLY A 59 -2.89 3.82 14.69
CA GLY A 59 -3.05 5.21 15.09
C GLY A 59 -4.51 5.68 15.01
N THR A 60 -4.69 6.97 14.76
CA THR A 60 -6.00 7.55 14.39
C THR A 60 -6.20 7.45 12.88
N SER A 61 -7.42 7.71 12.41
CA SER A 61 -7.73 7.72 10.97
C SER A 61 -6.78 8.61 10.17
N GLU A 62 -6.52 9.81 10.66
CA GLU A 62 -5.60 10.76 10.02
C GLU A 62 -4.17 10.23 10.00
N LYS A 63 -3.74 9.60 11.10
CA LYS A 63 -2.40 9.00 11.18
C LYS A 63 -2.24 7.85 10.20
N ALA A 64 -3.22 6.95 10.10
CA ALA A 64 -3.20 5.86 9.15
C ALA A 64 -3.11 6.36 7.69
N MET A 65 -3.86 7.41 7.35
CA MET A 65 -3.83 8.01 6.01
C MET A 65 -2.47 8.66 5.71
N LEU A 66 -1.85 9.33 6.68
CA LEU A 66 -0.50 9.89 6.55
C LEU A 66 0.54 8.79 6.37
N LEU A 67 0.46 7.72 7.15
CA LEU A 67 1.34 6.56 7.02
C LEU A 67 1.25 5.91 5.63
N ALA A 68 0.04 5.79 5.09
CA ALA A 68 -0.17 5.30 3.72
C ALA A 68 0.48 6.21 2.69
N LYS A 69 0.36 7.53 2.86
CA LYS A 69 0.99 8.52 1.98
C LYS A 69 2.52 8.46 2.06
N GLU A 70 3.07 8.37 3.27
CA GLU A 70 4.51 8.22 3.50
C GLU A 70 5.05 6.93 2.86
N ALA A 71 4.31 5.82 2.98
CA ALA A 71 4.65 4.54 2.37
C ALA A 71 4.81 4.64 0.84
N LEU A 72 3.98 5.44 0.16
CA LEU A 72 4.10 5.67 -1.28
C LEU A 72 5.36 6.43 -1.70
N MET A 73 6.03 7.10 -0.76
CA MET A 73 7.28 7.84 -1.02
C MET A 73 8.54 6.98 -0.82
N GLU A 74 8.39 5.71 -0.48
CA GLU A 74 9.50 4.79 -0.32
C GLU A 74 9.92 4.20 -1.67
N HIS A 75 11.19 3.79 -1.77
CA HIS A 75 11.71 3.17 -2.98
C HIS A 75 11.06 1.81 -3.25
N ILE A 76 10.90 1.47 -4.53
CA ILE A 76 10.48 0.12 -4.95
C ILE A 76 11.60 -0.86 -4.61
N ASP A 77 11.30 -1.84 -3.75
CA ASP A 77 12.25 -2.85 -3.28
C ASP A 77 11.66 -4.27 -3.19
N ILE A 78 10.48 -4.48 -3.74
CA ILE A 78 9.79 -5.77 -3.60
C ILE A 78 10.60 -6.95 -4.15
N HIS A 79 11.34 -6.75 -5.23
CA HIS A 79 12.18 -7.80 -5.80
C HIS A 79 13.40 -8.12 -4.94
N GLU A 80 13.97 -7.12 -4.28
CA GLU A 80 15.01 -7.33 -3.28
C GLU A 80 14.45 -8.10 -2.08
N LEU A 81 13.27 -7.71 -1.61
CA LEU A 81 12.57 -8.41 -0.53
C LEU A 81 12.27 -9.86 -0.89
N GLN A 82 11.81 -10.13 -2.11
CA GLN A 82 11.60 -11.50 -2.60
C GLN A 82 12.91 -12.32 -2.61
N ALA A 83 14.00 -11.72 -3.05
CA ALA A 83 15.28 -12.39 -3.16
C ALA A 83 15.91 -12.74 -1.79
N ARG A 84 15.83 -11.84 -0.81
CA ARG A 84 16.38 -12.06 0.53
C ARG A 84 15.45 -12.79 1.50
N GLY A 85 14.16 -12.79 1.19
CA GLY A 85 13.11 -13.27 2.08
C GLY A 85 12.69 -12.26 3.15
N PRO A 86 11.48 -12.43 3.71
CA PRO A 86 10.96 -11.53 4.75
C PRO A 86 11.65 -11.78 6.09
N SER A 87 11.91 -10.70 6.84
CA SER A 87 12.48 -10.72 8.19
C SER A 87 11.49 -10.28 9.27
N SER A 88 10.29 -9.88 8.88
CA SER A 88 9.24 -9.42 9.79
C SER A 88 7.86 -9.78 9.27
N ARG A 89 6.87 -9.82 10.18
CA ARG A 89 5.46 -10.02 9.82
C ARG A 89 4.96 -8.99 8.81
N LYS A 90 5.44 -7.77 8.90
CA LYS A 90 5.11 -6.70 7.94
C LYS A 90 5.63 -7.02 6.54
N GLU A 91 6.85 -7.52 6.42
CA GLU A 91 7.42 -7.92 5.14
C GLU A 91 6.73 -9.16 4.55
N GLU A 92 6.38 -10.13 5.39
CA GLU A 92 5.56 -11.27 4.97
C GLU A 92 4.23 -10.79 4.37
N MET A 93 3.55 -9.86 5.03
CA MET A 93 2.28 -9.32 4.57
C MET A 93 2.43 -8.50 3.28
N ARG A 94 3.54 -7.78 3.11
CA ARG A 94 3.83 -7.09 1.83
C ARG A 94 3.92 -8.08 0.67
N LEU A 95 4.66 -9.17 0.84
CA LEU A 95 4.78 -10.22 -0.19
C LEU A 95 3.43 -10.90 -0.46
N GLU A 96 2.70 -11.25 0.59
CA GLU A 96 1.38 -11.87 0.46
C GLU A 96 0.42 -11.00 -0.34
N ILE A 97 0.32 -9.71 0.00
CA ILE A 97 -0.56 -8.77 -0.70
C ILE A 97 -0.08 -8.55 -2.14
N PHE A 98 1.22 -8.41 -2.36
CA PHE A 98 1.80 -8.24 -3.68
C PHE A 98 1.42 -9.40 -4.61
N ASP A 99 1.63 -10.63 -4.18
CA ASP A 99 1.34 -11.81 -4.97
C ASP A 99 -0.17 -11.95 -5.24
N LYS A 100 -0.99 -11.79 -4.21
CA LYS A 100 -2.45 -11.93 -4.32
C LYS A 100 -3.08 -10.82 -5.17
N VAL A 101 -2.63 -9.58 -5.06
CA VAL A 101 -3.16 -8.48 -5.88
C VAL A 101 -2.76 -8.65 -7.35
N ASN A 102 -1.54 -9.08 -7.63
CA ASN A 102 -1.13 -9.40 -8.99
C ASN A 102 -1.91 -10.58 -9.57
N ALA A 103 -2.23 -11.58 -8.74
CA ALA A 103 -3.07 -12.72 -9.14
C ALA A 103 -4.54 -12.35 -9.47
N LEU A 104 -5.00 -11.15 -9.10
CA LEU A 104 -6.33 -10.66 -9.52
C LEU A 104 -6.42 -10.44 -11.04
N GLY A 105 -5.30 -10.33 -11.73
CA GLY A 105 -5.27 -10.20 -13.18
C GLY A 105 -5.81 -8.87 -13.72
N ILE A 106 -5.91 -7.84 -12.91
CA ILE A 106 -6.41 -6.50 -13.30
C ILE A 106 -5.51 -5.91 -14.38
N GLY A 107 -4.19 -5.96 -14.18
CA GLY A 107 -3.19 -5.57 -15.16
C GLY A 107 -3.18 -4.09 -15.51
N ALA A 108 -2.38 -3.75 -16.51
CA ALA A 108 -2.20 -2.38 -16.97
C ALA A 108 -3.52 -1.74 -17.39
N GLN A 109 -3.84 -0.59 -16.84
CA GLN A 109 -5.07 0.18 -17.09
C GLN A 109 -6.38 -0.60 -16.86
N GLY A 110 -6.30 -1.71 -16.10
CA GLY A 110 -7.47 -2.58 -15.88
C GLY A 110 -7.87 -3.43 -17.08
N LEU A 111 -7.00 -3.58 -18.07
CA LEU A 111 -7.26 -4.34 -19.31
C LEU A 111 -6.84 -5.80 -19.23
N GLY A 112 -6.45 -6.26 -18.06
CA GLY A 112 -5.94 -7.61 -17.83
C GLY A 112 -4.41 -7.69 -17.91
N GLY A 113 -3.84 -8.64 -17.20
CA GLY A 113 -2.40 -8.89 -17.20
C GLY A 113 -1.85 -9.35 -15.87
N LEU A 114 -0.57 -9.67 -15.85
CA LEU A 114 0.11 -10.27 -14.70
C LEU A 114 0.60 -9.24 -13.66
N THR A 115 0.66 -7.96 -14.05
CA THR A 115 1.18 -6.90 -13.19
C THR A 115 0.12 -5.85 -12.91
N THR A 116 -0.42 -5.86 -11.72
CA THR A 116 -1.39 -4.88 -11.20
C THR A 116 -0.71 -3.90 -10.26
N VAL A 117 0.24 -4.37 -9.46
CA VAL A 117 1.05 -3.55 -8.56
C VAL A 117 2.53 -3.76 -8.80
N LEU A 118 3.30 -2.67 -8.67
CA LEU A 118 4.76 -2.67 -8.79
C LEU A 118 5.43 -2.92 -7.43
N ASP A 119 4.81 -2.50 -6.35
CA ASP A 119 5.24 -2.74 -4.98
C ASP A 119 4.06 -2.53 -4.02
N VAL A 120 4.18 -3.09 -2.83
CA VAL A 120 3.29 -2.89 -1.70
C VAL A 120 4.12 -2.44 -0.50
N LYS A 121 3.83 -1.25 0.01
CA LYS A 121 4.48 -0.68 1.19
C LYS A 121 3.49 -0.59 2.33
N ILE A 122 3.93 -0.94 3.53
CA ILE A 122 3.09 -0.91 4.74
C ILE A 122 3.84 -0.14 5.82
N ASN A 123 3.22 0.93 6.32
CA ASN A 123 3.65 1.63 7.51
C ASN A 123 2.61 1.43 8.60
N ASP A 124 3.08 1.21 9.82
CA ASP A 124 2.22 0.92 10.96
C ASP A 124 2.54 1.83 12.15
N PHE A 125 1.55 2.02 12.99
CA PHE A 125 1.67 2.76 14.24
C PHE A 125 0.80 2.09 15.31
N PRO A 126 1.24 2.05 16.57
CA PRO A 126 0.42 1.52 17.66
C PRO A 126 -0.94 2.20 17.73
N THR A 127 -1.98 1.42 17.95
CA THR A 127 -3.34 1.90 18.15
C THR A 127 -3.88 1.43 19.49
N HIS A 128 -4.94 2.10 19.98
CA HIS A 128 -5.58 1.75 21.22
C HIS A 128 -6.40 0.45 21.03
N ALA A 129 -5.97 -0.63 21.66
CA ALA A 129 -6.73 -1.86 21.94
C ALA A 129 -7.64 -2.43 20.84
N ALA A 130 -7.47 -2.03 19.61
CA ALA A 130 -8.22 -2.59 18.49
C ALA A 130 -7.27 -3.37 17.58
#